data_dfc319c25aa0e416050f57acdd30c396
#
_entry.id   dfc319c25aa0e416050f57acdd30c396
#
_cell.length_a   1.000
_cell.length_b   1.000
_cell.length_c   1.000
_cell.angle_alpha   90.00
_cell.angle_beta   90.00
_cell.angle_gamma   90.00
#
_symmetry.space_group_name_H-M   'P 1'
#
loop_
_entity.id
_entity.type
_entity.pdbx_description
1 polymer ?
#
loop_
_entity_poly.entity_id
_entity_poly.type
_entity_poly.pdbx_seq_one_letter_code
_entity_poly.pdbx_strand_id
1 'polypeptide(L)'
;MPSRKPIERYHDLVREDVFPVLPDQVGRLLDFGGGVGATGAALKRLRRASYVAIADQVAGAYDEIDRVFCGDLEDPGFISEVLADTGPFDTILALDVLEHLRDPWGAIEQLRTGLAPQGVIVASIPNVNYYGLVLPLVFRGRFTLTDSGILDRTHIRWFARHGAIELMSAPGLEVEVVSWNIPGRRAALANKLTLGLFRRFFVLQYLIRSRRIP
;
A
#
# COMPACT_ATOMS: atom_id res chain seq x y z
N MET A 1 -14.29 15.93 24.45
CA MET A 1 -13.38 15.93 23.29
C MET A 1 -14.21 15.72 22.05
N PRO A 2 -14.13 16.57 21.01
CA PRO A 2 -14.89 16.34 19.79
C PRO A 2 -14.39 15.06 19.12
N SER A 3 -15.28 14.18 18.70
CA SER A 3 -14.94 12.97 17.95
C SER A 3 -14.30 13.38 16.61
N ARG A 4 -13.03 13.05 16.40
CA ARG A 4 -12.38 13.22 15.09
C ARG A 4 -13.23 12.52 14.04
N LYS A 5 -13.42 13.16 12.88
CA LYS A 5 -14.19 12.59 11.76
C LYS A 5 -13.56 11.28 11.30
N PRO A 6 -14.32 10.32 10.73
CA PRO A 6 -13.82 9.01 10.30
C PRO A 6 -12.58 9.08 9.36
N ILE A 7 -12.51 10.09 8.49
CA ILE A 7 -11.40 10.34 7.56
C ILE A 7 -10.10 10.66 8.31
N GLU A 8 -10.14 11.45 9.41
CA GLU A 8 -8.96 11.80 10.21
C GLU A 8 -8.36 10.57 10.92
N ARG A 9 -9.18 9.55 11.25
CA ARG A 9 -8.69 8.30 11.88
C ARG A 9 -8.00 7.36 10.92
N TYR A 10 -8.32 7.39 9.63
CA TYR A 10 -7.71 6.50 8.65
C TYR A 10 -6.24 6.87 8.39
N HIS A 11 -5.94 8.16 8.30
CA HIS A 11 -4.57 8.65 8.08
C HIS A 11 -3.64 8.49 9.30
N ASP A 12 -4.18 8.17 10.48
CA ASP A 12 -3.44 8.04 11.75
C ASP A 12 -3.25 6.57 12.17
N LEU A 13 -3.48 5.62 11.27
CA LEU A 13 -3.39 4.20 11.55
C LEU A 13 -2.01 3.64 11.18
N VAL A 14 -1.32 3.04 12.15
CA VAL A 14 -0.11 2.25 11.88
C VAL A 14 -0.50 0.94 11.19
N ARG A 15 0.05 0.70 10.01
CA ARG A 15 -0.16 -0.52 9.22
C ARG A 15 0.76 -1.65 9.68
N GLU A 16 0.51 -2.18 10.88
CA GLU A 16 1.29 -3.29 11.44
C GLU A 16 1.18 -4.58 10.61
N ASP A 17 0.09 -4.73 9.87
CA ASP A 17 -0.14 -5.88 9.00
C ASP A 17 0.89 -6.02 7.86
N VAL A 18 1.58 -4.94 7.49
CA VAL A 18 2.65 -4.98 6.49
C VAL A 18 4.02 -5.36 7.07
N PHE A 19 4.21 -5.28 8.39
CA PHE A 19 5.51 -5.53 9.04
C PHE A 19 6.12 -6.90 8.71
N PRO A 20 5.34 -8.00 8.58
CA PRO A 20 5.87 -9.31 8.21
C PRO A 20 6.41 -9.39 6.76
N VAL A 21 6.01 -8.46 5.88
CA VAL A 21 6.48 -8.44 4.48
C VAL A 21 7.62 -7.44 4.26
N LEU A 22 7.89 -6.58 5.24
CA LEU A 22 9.01 -5.64 5.19
C LEU A 22 10.35 -6.36 5.43
N PRO A 23 11.48 -5.84 4.89
CA PRO A 23 12.81 -6.23 5.36
C PRO A 23 12.96 -5.96 6.87
N ASP A 24 13.81 -6.71 7.57
CA ASP A 24 14.10 -6.49 8.99
C ASP A 24 14.61 -5.06 9.24
N GLN A 25 15.49 -4.59 8.38
CA GLN A 25 15.93 -3.19 8.31
C GLN A 25 15.32 -2.54 7.07
N VAL A 26 14.49 -1.55 7.31
CA VAL A 26 13.79 -0.78 6.27
C VAL A 26 14.69 0.30 5.68
N GLY A 27 15.70 0.73 6.48
CA GLY A 27 16.71 1.71 6.05
C GLY A 27 16.15 3.10 5.78
N ARG A 28 16.49 3.67 4.63
CA ARG A 28 15.90 4.93 4.16
C ARG A 28 14.54 4.64 3.53
N LEU A 29 13.50 5.17 4.14
CA LEU A 29 12.10 4.91 3.80
C LEU A 29 11.47 6.10 3.10
N LEU A 30 10.75 5.84 2.00
CA LEU A 30 9.72 6.72 1.45
C LEU A 30 8.35 6.08 1.72
N ASP A 31 7.47 6.80 2.40
CA ASP A 31 6.06 6.43 2.57
C ASP A 31 5.23 7.24 1.56
N PHE A 32 5.01 6.64 0.37
CA PHE A 32 4.28 7.22 -0.74
C PHE A 32 2.78 7.03 -0.52
N GLY A 33 2.06 8.12 -0.27
CA GLY A 33 0.69 8.12 0.19
C GLY A 33 0.57 7.78 1.68
N GLY A 34 1.60 8.13 2.49
CA GLY A 34 1.68 7.79 3.90
C GLY A 34 0.76 8.61 4.82
N GLY A 35 -0.07 9.50 4.29
CA GLY A 35 -0.94 10.37 5.08
C GLY A 35 -0.15 11.22 6.06
N VAL A 36 -0.51 11.16 7.35
CA VAL A 36 0.22 11.86 8.43
C VAL A 36 1.52 11.17 8.86
N GLY A 37 1.87 10.00 8.30
CA GLY A 37 3.14 9.31 8.55
C GLY A 37 3.16 8.33 9.71
N ALA A 38 2.01 7.85 10.17
CA ALA A 38 1.91 6.95 11.33
C ALA A 38 2.78 5.70 11.20
N THR A 39 2.78 5.05 10.02
CA THR A 39 3.54 3.82 9.75
C THR A 39 5.04 4.09 9.71
N GLY A 40 5.48 5.14 8.99
CA GLY A 40 6.87 5.55 8.94
C GLY A 40 7.43 5.92 10.31
N ALA A 41 6.67 6.70 11.10
CA ALA A 41 7.03 7.07 12.47
C ALA A 41 7.18 5.84 13.38
N ALA A 42 6.26 4.87 13.30
CA ALA A 42 6.34 3.63 14.04
C ALA A 42 7.61 2.82 13.68
N LEU A 43 7.94 2.70 12.40
CA LEU A 43 9.14 2.01 11.93
C LEU A 43 10.42 2.70 12.43
N LYS A 44 10.43 4.03 12.52
CA LYS A 44 11.56 4.78 13.08
C LYS A 44 11.71 4.58 14.57
N ARG A 45 10.61 4.62 15.36
CA ARG A 45 10.61 4.30 16.80
C ARG A 45 11.13 2.89 17.07
N LEU A 46 10.79 1.93 16.22
CA LEU A 46 11.26 0.55 16.28
C LEU A 46 12.73 0.39 15.79
N ARG A 47 13.41 1.47 15.40
CA ARG A 47 14.76 1.49 14.85
C ARG A 47 14.93 0.60 13.61
N ARG A 48 13.84 0.38 12.84
CA ARG A 48 13.88 -0.32 11.57
C ARG A 48 14.14 0.64 10.40
N ALA A 49 13.71 1.90 10.51
CA ALA A 49 14.01 2.97 9.56
C ALA A 49 15.05 3.92 10.14
N SER A 50 16.07 4.28 9.36
CA SER A 50 17.08 5.28 9.69
C SER A 50 16.68 6.69 9.27
N TYR A 51 15.89 6.80 8.22
CA TYR A 51 15.37 8.03 7.63
C TYR A 51 13.97 7.78 7.10
N VAL A 52 13.04 8.71 7.28
CA VAL A 52 11.67 8.62 6.80
C VAL A 52 11.26 9.88 6.08
N ALA A 53 10.97 9.74 4.79
CA ALA A 53 10.27 10.76 4.00
C ALA A 53 8.82 10.34 3.75
N ILE A 54 7.92 11.31 3.65
CA ILE A 54 6.51 11.10 3.26
C ILE A 54 6.24 11.94 2.02
N ALA A 55 5.51 11.37 1.07
CA ALA A 55 4.89 12.09 -0.03
C ALA A 55 3.39 11.84 -0.01
N ASP A 56 2.59 12.89 0.22
CA ASP A 56 1.12 12.80 0.30
C ASP A 56 0.49 14.16 -0.03
N GLN A 57 -0.81 14.20 -0.28
CA GLN A 57 -1.58 15.44 -0.37
C GLN A 57 -1.80 16.09 1.00
N VAL A 58 -1.62 15.33 2.08
CA VAL A 58 -1.77 15.77 3.47
C VAL A 58 -0.38 16.06 4.06
N ALA A 59 -0.26 17.15 4.81
CA ALA A 59 0.95 17.44 5.55
C ALA A 59 1.15 16.42 6.70
N GLY A 60 2.33 15.82 6.79
CA GLY A 60 2.70 14.91 7.86
C GLY A 60 2.69 15.58 9.24
N ALA A 61 2.52 14.78 10.31
CA ALA A 61 2.28 15.29 11.65
C ALA A 61 3.15 14.67 12.76
N TYR A 62 4.05 13.74 12.46
CA TYR A 62 4.89 13.08 13.47
C TYR A 62 6.31 13.63 13.49
N ASP A 63 6.87 13.87 14.70
CA ASP A 63 8.23 14.40 14.92
C ASP A 63 9.33 13.45 14.39
N GLU A 64 9.01 12.16 14.24
CA GLU A 64 9.93 11.16 13.70
C GLU A 64 10.15 11.26 12.18
N ILE A 65 9.33 12.03 11.47
CA ILE A 65 9.43 12.18 10.03
C ILE A 65 10.53 13.21 9.71
N ASP A 66 11.49 12.80 8.89
CA ASP A 66 12.63 13.66 8.53
C ASP A 66 12.27 14.63 7.40
N ARG A 67 11.38 14.22 6.49
CA ARG A 67 11.00 15.05 5.34
C ARG A 67 9.54 14.79 4.95
N VAL A 68 8.82 15.87 4.67
CA VAL A 68 7.44 15.84 4.18
C VAL A 68 7.37 16.56 2.85
N PHE A 69 6.80 15.90 1.86
CA PHE A 69 6.46 16.48 0.56
C PHE A 69 4.93 16.47 0.45
N CYS A 70 4.37 17.65 0.25
CA CYS A 70 2.93 17.82 0.09
C CYS A 70 2.62 18.16 -1.37
N GLY A 71 1.95 17.23 -2.08
CA GLY A 71 1.65 17.41 -3.50
C GLY A 71 0.77 16.33 -4.08
N ASP A 72 0.54 16.39 -5.38
CA ASP A 72 -0.27 15.44 -6.12
C ASP A 72 0.56 14.22 -6.52
N LEU A 73 0.19 13.05 -6.00
CA LEU A 73 0.85 11.78 -6.31
C LEU A 73 0.61 11.31 -7.75
N GLU A 74 -0.30 11.94 -8.48
CA GLU A 74 -0.50 11.71 -9.92
C GLU A 74 0.38 12.60 -10.81
N ASP A 75 1.07 13.58 -10.23
CA ASP A 75 1.99 14.45 -10.97
C ASP A 75 3.39 13.80 -11.07
N PRO A 76 3.83 13.36 -12.27
CA PRO A 76 5.17 12.79 -12.45
C PRO A 76 6.29 13.77 -12.09
N GLY A 77 6.05 15.06 -12.20
CA GLY A 77 7.01 16.11 -11.80
C GLY A 77 7.21 16.12 -10.29
N PHE A 78 6.13 16.04 -9.52
CA PHE A 78 6.17 15.93 -8.07
C PHE A 78 6.89 14.66 -7.60
N ILE A 79 6.58 13.49 -8.20
CA ILE A 79 7.28 12.24 -7.86
C ILE A 79 8.79 12.40 -8.14
N SER A 80 9.17 12.97 -9.30
CA SER A 80 10.57 13.20 -9.65
C SER A 80 11.28 14.12 -8.65
N GLU A 81 10.61 15.16 -8.17
CA GLU A 81 11.13 16.08 -7.14
C GLU A 81 11.42 15.32 -5.84
N VAL A 82 10.45 14.54 -5.35
CA VAL A 82 10.59 13.72 -4.14
C VAL A 82 11.79 12.78 -4.23
N LEU A 83 11.93 12.08 -5.36
CA LEU A 83 13.01 11.11 -5.57
C LEU A 83 14.38 11.79 -5.71
N ALA A 84 14.46 12.97 -6.31
CA ALA A 84 15.70 13.71 -6.50
C ALA A 84 16.19 14.36 -5.20
N ASP A 85 15.28 14.86 -4.34
CA ASP A 85 15.65 15.58 -3.13
C ASP A 85 16.21 14.66 -2.04
N THR A 86 15.69 13.45 -1.91
CA THR A 86 15.96 12.57 -0.76
C THR A 86 16.39 11.14 -1.07
N GLY A 87 16.33 10.70 -2.33
CA GLY A 87 16.74 9.33 -2.72
C GLY A 87 18.26 9.10 -2.61
N PRO A 88 18.74 7.88 -2.86
CA PRO A 88 17.95 6.67 -3.07
C PRO A 88 17.37 6.10 -1.75
N PHE A 89 16.26 5.37 -1.89
CA PHE A 89 15.57 4.73 -0.78
C PHE A 89 15.84 3.22 -0.75
N ASP A 90 16.02 2.67 0.45
CA ASP A 90 16.11 1.21 0.66
C ASP A 90 14.72 0.57 0.58
N THR A 91 13.69 1.29 1.03
CA THR A 91 12.30 0.84 1.01
C THR A 91 11.38 1.97 0.58
N ILE A 92 10.43 1.66 -0.30
CA ILE A 92 9.31 2.54 -0.64
C ILE A 92 8.02 1.79 -0.27
N LEU A 93 7.16 2.43 0.53
CA LEU A 93 5.80 1.97 0.80
C LEU A 93 4.83 2.64 -0.17
N ALA A 94 3.83 1.89 -0.63
CA ALA A 94 2.66 2.37 -1.35
C ALA A 94 1.43 1.60 -0.82
N LEU A 95 0.93 2.03 0.34
CA LEU A 95 -0.09 1.30 1.10
C LEU A 95 -1.46 1.91 0.88
N ASP A 96 -2.34 1.18 0.17
CA ASP A 96 -3.69 1.63 -0.21
C ASP A 96 -3.66 2.97 -0.97
N VAL A 97 -2.79 3.06 -1.98
CA VAL A 97 -2.56 4.25 -2.81
C VAL A 97 -2.78 3.95 -4.29
N LEU A 98 -2.27 2.82 -4.78
CA LEU A 98 -2.19 2.51 -6.21
C LEU A 98 -3.58 2.38 -6.86
N GLU A 99 -4.59 1.99 -6.11
CA GLU A 99 -5.99 1.92 -6.56
C GLU A 99 -6.65 3.29 -6.77
N HIS A 100 -6.06 4.34 -6.21
CA HIS A 100 -6.52 5.72 -6.36
C HIS A 100 -5.91 6.43 -7.57
N LEU A 101 -4.79 5.91 -8.11
CA LEU A 101 -4.05 6.56 -9.20
C LEU A 101 -4.66 6.21 -10.57
N ARG A 102 -4.65 7.18 -11.49
CA ARG A 102 -5.05 6.97 -12.89
C ARG A 102 -4.06 6.09 -13.61
N ASP A 103 -2.76 6.29 -13.33
CA ASP A 103 -1.66 5.49 -13.90
C ASP A 103 -0.77 4.91 -12.79
N PRO A 104 -1.20 3.83 -12.09
CA PRO A 104 -0.38 3.19 -11.08
C PRO A 104 0.86 2.49 -11.67
N TRP A 105 0.83 2.09 -12.95
CA TRP A 105 1.98 1.48 -13.64
C TRP A 105 3.12 2.49 -13.82
N GLY A 106 2.80 3.68 -14.36
CA GLY A 106 3.76 4.79 -14.48
C GLY A 106 4.31 5.22 -13.12
N ALA A 107 3.48 5.27 -12.08
CA ALA A 107 3.92 5.57 -10.71
C ALA A 107 4.92 4.52 -10.19
N ILE A 108 4.66 3.22 -10.35
CA ILE A 108 5.59 2.14 -9.94
C ILE A 108 6.91 2.21 -10.73
N GLU A 109 6.85 2.43 -12.05
CA GLU A 109 8.06 2.59 -12.87
C GLU A 109 8.92 3.78 -12.39
N GLN A 110 8.28 4.89 -12.05
CA GLN A 110 8.96 6.07 -11.55
C GLN A 110 9.55 5.85 -10.15
N LEU A 111 8.76 5.30 -9.21
CA LEU A 111 9.21 4.97 -7.85
C LEU A 111 10.42 4.02 -7.86
N ARG A 112 10.45 3.05 -8.80
CA ARG A 112 11.59 2.15 -8.99
C ARG A 112 12.90 2.91 -9.23
N THR A 113 12.86 4.04 -9.93
CA THR A 113 14.08 4.82 -10.20
C THR A 113 14.70 5.41 -8.94
N GLY A 114 13.88 5.69 -7.93
CA GLY A 114 14.31 6.17 -6.61
C GLY A 114 14.81 5.10 -5.65
N LEU A 115 14.74 3.81 -6.02
CA LEU A 115 15.26 2.74 -5.17
C LEU A 115 16.78 2.65 -5.21
N ALA A 116 17.39 2.39 -4.06
CA ALA A 116 18.77 1.93 -3.96
C ALA A 116 18.96 0.59 -4.69
N PRO A 117 20.21 0.20 -5.03
CA PRO A 117 20.49 -1.17 -5.45
C PRO A 117 19.97 -2.17 -4.42
N GLN A 118 19.21 -3.17 -4.86
CA GLN A 118 18.51 -4.14 -3.99
C GLN A 118 17.39 -3.54 -3.10
N GLY A 119 17.03 -2.28 -3.28
CA GLY A 119 15.90 -1.67 -2.59
C GLY A 119 14.57 -2.32 -2.97
N VAL A 120 13.55 -2.15 -2.14
CA VAL A 120 12.25 -2.80 -2.30
C VAL A 120 11.10 -1.79 -2.35
N ILE A 121 10.07 -2.12 -3.13
CA ILE A 121 8.74 -1.49 -3.04
C ILE A 121 7.81 -2.47 -2.34
N VAL A 122 7.05 -1.99 -1.36
CA VAL A 122 6.01 -2.77 -0.67
C VAL A 122 4.68 -2.06 -0.86
N ALA A 123 3.73 -2.75 -1.46
CA ALA A 123 2.39 -2.23 -1.69
C ALA A 123 1.32 -3.08 -1.00
N SER A 124 0.25 -2.43 -0.56
CA SER A 124 -1.01 -3.10 -0.25
C SER A 124 -2.04 -2.74 -1.32
N ILE A 125 -2.73 -3.76 -1.84
CA ILE A 125 -3.66 -3.63 -2.97
C ILE A 125 -4.96 -4.37 -2.65
N PRO A 126 -6.12 -3.69 -2.63
CA PRO A 126 -7.42 -4.31 -2.39
C PRO A 126 -7.77 -5.37 -3.44
N ASN A 127 -8.40 -6.45 -2.98
CA ASN A 127 -8.74 -7.58 -3.83
C ASN A 127 -10.20 -7.54 -4.28
N VAL A 128 -10.46 -7.28 -5.56
CA VAL A 128 -11.81 -7.27 -6.14
C VAL A 128 -12.53 -8.62 -6.04
N ASN A 129 -11.80 -9.73 -5.88
CA ASN A 129 -12.40 -11.06 -5.71
C ASN A 129 -12.94 -11.33 -4.30
N TYR A 130 -12.77 -10.39 -3.35
CA TYR A 130 -13.27 -10.59 -2.00
C TYR A 130 -14.77 -10.90 -1.97
N TYR A 131 -15.18 -11.93 -1.22
CA TYR A 131 -16.56 -12.40 -1.21
C TYR A 131 -17.58 -11.33 -0.83
N GLY A 132 -17.20 -10.37 0.03
CA GLY A 132 -18.05 -9.24 0.43
C GLY A 132 -18.42 -8.32 -0.74
N LEU A 133 -17.62 -8.32 -1.83
CA LEU A 133 -17.93 -7.65 -3.07
C LEU A 133 -18.61 -8.61 -4.07
N VAL A 134 -18.01 -9.78 -4.28
CA VAL A 134 -18.43 -10.71 -5.36
C VAL A 134 -19.84 -11.25 -5.13
N LEU A 135 -20.20 -11.64 -3.90
CA LEU A 135 -21.52 -12.23 -3.63
C LEU A 135 -22.67 -11.22 -3.85
N PRO A 136 -22.62 -9.97 -3.34
CA PRO A 136 -23.64 -8.97 -3.67
C PRO A 136 -23.73 -8.65 -5.16
N LEU A 137 -22.59 -8.61 -5.86
CA LEU A 137 -22.56 -8.37 -7.31
C LEU A 137 -23.25 -9.51 -8.07
N VAL A 138 -22.85 -10.76 -7.82
CA VAL A 138 -23.36 -11.93 -8.58
C VAL A 138 -24.83 -12.23 -8.24
N PHE A 139 -25.22 -12.23 -6.96
CA PHE A 139 -26.54 -12.67 -6.54
C PHE A 139 -27.60 -11.56 -6.47
N ARG A 140 -27.17 -10.31 -6.41
CA ARG A 140 -28.11 -9.16 -6.26
C ARG A 140 -27.88 -8.05 -7.28
N GLY A 141 -26.92 -8.18 -8.20
CA GLY A 141 -26.54 -7.14 -9.15
C GLY A 141 -26.09 -5.84 -8.48
N ARG A 142 -25.52 -5.93 -7.25
CA ARG A 142 -25.14 -4.74 -6.47
C ARG A 142 -23.64 -4.51 -6.52
N PHE A 143 -23.26 -3.35 -7.06
CA PHE A 143 -21.92 -2.76 -7.01
C PHE A 143 -22.06 -1.34 -6.46
N THR A 144 -22.17 -1.22 -5.13
CA THR A 144 -22.46 0.07 -4.48
C THR A 144 -21.20 0.61 -3.86
N LEU A 145 -20.77 1.79 -4.34
CA LEU A 145 -19.63 2.50 -3.77
C LEU A 145 -19.94 2.96 -2.33
N THR A 146 -18.94 2.87 -1.49
CA THR A 146 -18.95 3.18 -0.06
C THR A 146 -17.96 4.28 0.27
N ASP A 147 -17.92 4.73 1.52
CA ASP A 147 -16.98 5.77 1.97
C ASP A 147 -15.67 5.16 2.52
N SER A 148 -15.49 3.84 2.42
CA SER A 148 -14.27 3.13 2.82
C SER A 148 -14.27 1.70 2.30
N GLY A 149 -13.08 1.04 2.31
CA GLY A 149 -12.91 -0.37 1.93
C GLY A 149 -12.77 -0.57 0.42
N ILE A 150 -12.94 -1.81 -0.08
CA ILE A 150 -12.66 -2.17 -1.49
C ILE A 150 -13.49 -1.33 -2.48
N LEU A 151 -14.72 -0.98 -2.12
CA LEU A 151 -15.61 -0.17 -2.96
C LEU A 151 -15.61 1.32 -2.54
N ASP A 152 -14.50 1.80 -1.98
CA ASP A 152 -14.34 3.24 -1.71
C ASP A 152 -14.59 4.04 -3.00
N ARG A 153 -15.32 5.17 -2.85
CA ARG A 153 -15.69 6.04 -3.97
C ARG A 153 -14.50 6.66 -4.68
N THR A 154 -13.37 6.74 -3.98
CA THR A 154 -12.13 7.30 -4.51
C THR A 154 -11.27 6.27 -5.24
N HIS A 155 -11.62 4.97 -5.15
CA HIS A 155 -10.96 3.93 -5.95
C HIS A 155 -11.38 4.05 -7.42
N ILE A 156 -10.42 4.15 -8.30
CA ILE A 156 -10.62 4.18 -9.75
C ILE A 156 -10.00 2.98 -10.47
N ARG A 157 -9.24 2.15 -9.73
CA ARG A 157 -8.65 0.89 -10.19
C ARG A 157 -9.03 -0.25 -9.25
N TRP A 158 -9.28 -1.42 -9.82
CA TRP A 158 -9.60 -2.63 -9.06
C TRP A 158 -8.73 -3.78 -9.54
N PHE A 159 -8.09 -4.45 -8.60
CA PHE A 159 -7.14 -5.52 -8.90
C PHE A 159 -7.60 -6.85 -8.31
N ALA A 160 -7.44 -7.92 -9.10
CA ALA A 160 -7.38 -9.28 -8.61
C ALA A 160 -5.90 -9.65 -8.40
N ARG A 161 -5.62 -10.79 -7.78
CA ARG A 161 -4.26 -11.25 -7.47
C ARG A 161 -3.29 -11.15 -8.66
N HIS A 162 -3.72 -11.60 -9.84
CA HIS A 162 -2.86 -11.60 -11.03
C HIS A 162 -2.46 -10.17 -11.42
N GLY A 163 -3.45 -9.27 -11.58
CA GLY A 163 -3.17 -7.88 -11.95
C GLY A 163 -2.37 -7.11 -10.89
N ALA A 164 -2.56 -7.43 -9.58
CA ALA A 164 -1.74 -6.83 -8.52
C ALA A 164 -0.26 -7.29 -8.61
N ILE A 165 -0.02 -8.58 -8.92
CA ILE A 165 1.33 -9.10 -9.14
C ILE A 165 1.93 -8.50 -10.41
N GLU A 166 1.17 -8.41 -11.50
CA GLU A 166 1.61 -7.82 -12.77
C GLU A 166 2.03 -6.35 -12.57
N LEU A 167 1.21 -5.55 -11.88
CA LEU A 167 1.53 -4.17 -11.53
C LEU A 167 2.88 -4.07 -10.78
N MET A 168 3.11 -4.96 -9.82
CA MET A 168 4.32 -4.97 -9.00
C MET A 168 5.51 -5.67 -9.67
N SER A 169 5.33 -6.24 -10.88
CA SER A 169 6.37 -6.87 -11.72
C SER A 169 6.80 -5.94 -12.86
N ALA A 170 6.77 -4.63 -12.66
CA ALA A 170 7.22 -3.66 -13.66
C ALA A 170 8.68 -3.95 -14.09
N PRO A 171 9.12 -3.55 -15.30
CA PRO A 171 10.48 -3.77 -15.77
C PRO A 171 11.53 -3.31 -14.76
N GLY A 172 12.47 -4.18 -14.40
CA GLY A 172 13.49 -3.92 -13.36
C GLY A 172 13.02 -4.13 -11.91
N LEU A 173 11.83 -4.73 -11.72
CA LEU A 173 11.35 -5.22 -10.43
C LEU A 173 11.05 -6.72 -10.48
N GLU A 174 11.40 -7.43 -9.42
CA GLU A 174 11.07 -8.84 -9.20
C GLU A 174 10.23 -9.00 -7.94
N VAL A 175 9.06 -9.64 -8.06
CA VAL A 175 8.19 -9.93 -6.91
C VAL A 175 8.81 -11.03 -6.06
N GLU A 176 9.20 -10.70 -4.82
CA GLU A 176 9.79 -11.64 -3.86
C GLU A 176 8.77 -12.24 -2.91
N VAL A 177 7.80 -11.43 -2.47
CA VAL A 177 6.82 -11.81 -1.45
C VAL A 177 5.42 -11.42 -1.90
N VAL A 178 4.51 -12.38 -1.84
CA VAL A 178 3.07 -12.14 -1.97
C VAL A 178 2.40 -12.69 -0.72
N SER A 179 1.97 -11.80 0.14
CA SER A 179 1.20 -12.10 1.34
C SER A 179 -0.24 -11.61 1.20
N TRP A 180 -1.06 -11.85 2.18
CA TRP A 180 -2.48 -11.48 2.14
C TRP A 180 -3.05 -11.28 3.53
N ASN A 181 -4.09 -10.44 3.61
CA ASN A 181 -4.88 -10.24 4.81
C ASN A 181 -6.26 -10.88 4.63
N ILE A 182 -6.64 -11.77 5.55
CA ILE A 182 -7.98 -12.38 5.64
C ILE A 182 -8.67 -11.84 6.89
N PRO A 183 -9.69 -10.99 6.76
CA PRO A 183 -10.34 -10.37 7.91
C PRO A 183 -11.23 -11.36 8.65
N GLY A 184 -11.07 -11.39 9.97
CA GLY A 184 -11.94 -12.09 10.88
C GLY A 184 -11.75 -13.61 10.94
N ARG A 185 -12.04 -14.16 12.14
CA ARG A 185 -11.82 -15.58 12.46
C ARG A 185 -12.65 -16.53 11.59
N ARG A 186 -13.87 -16.13 11.19
CA ARG A 186 -14.77 -16.99 10.38
C ARG A 186 -14.23 -17.20 8.97
N ALA A 187 -13.76 -16.14 8.31
CA ALA A 187 -13.15 -16.23 6.98
C ALA A 187 -11.84 -17.03 7.03
N ALA A 188 -11.01 -16.82 8.05
CA ALA A 188 -9.78 -17.58 8.26
C ALA A 188 -10.08 -19.07 8.47
N LEU A 189 -11.09 -19.42 9.29
CA LEU A 189 -11.51 -20.80 9.48
C LEU A 189 -12.05 -21.43 8.20
N ALA A 190 -12.91 -20.73 7.45
CA ALA A 190 -13.44 -21.22 6.17
C ALA A 190 -12.30 -21.45 5.15
N ASN A 191 -11.32 -20.56 5.09
CA ASN A 191 -10.13 -20.76 4.25
C ASN A 191 -9.33 -22.00 4.68
N LYS A 192 -9.17 -22.26 5.98
CA LYS A 192 -8.49 -23.45 6.50
C LYS A 192 -9.27 -24.73 6.18
N LEU A 193 -10.58 -24.74 6.39
CA LEU A 193 -11.45 -25.89 6.11
C LEU A 193 -11.48 -26.27 4.63
N THR A 194 -11.37 -25.27 3.74
CA THR A 194 -11.30 -25.48 2.29
C THR A 194 -9.87 -25.71 1.78
N LEU A 195 -8.90 -25.92 2.68
CA LEU A 195 -7.47 -26.09 2.35
C LEU A 195 -6.93 -24.98 1.43
N GLY A 196 -7.51 -23.78 1.53
CA GLY A 196 -7.13 -22.63 0.72
C GLY A 196 -7.63 -22.64 -0.74
N LEU A 197 -8.45 -23.63 -1.14
CA LEU A 197 -9.00 -23.74 -2.52
C LEU A 197 -9.76 -22.46 -2.93
N PHE A 198 -10.48 -21.86 -1.99
CA PHE A 198 -11.26 -20.64 -2.20
C PHE A 198 -10.58 -19.38 -1.60
N ARG A 199 -9.29 -19.45 -1.27
CA ARG A 199 -8.53 -18.36 -0.63
C ARG A 199 -8.76 -16.99 -1.29
N ARG A 200 -8.75 -16.94 -2.62
CA ARG A 200 -8.94 -15.70 -3.39
C ARG A 200 -10.20 -14.91 -3.02
N PHE A 201 -11.24 -15.61 -2.52
CA PHE A 201 -12.49 -14.97 -2.11
C PHE A 201 -12.48 -14.53 -0.64
N PHE A 202 -11.57 -15.04 0.19
CA PHE A 202 -11.44 -14.65 1.59
C PHE A 202 -10.40 -13.54 1.81
N VAL A 203 -9.47 -13.39 0.90
CA VAL A 203 -8.44 -12.34 0.96
C VAL A 203 -9.08 -10.97 0.72
N LEU A 204 -8.89 -10.05 1.68
CA LEU A 204 -9.35 -8.66 1.57
C LEU A 204 -8.39 -7.83 0.71
N GLN A 205 -7.09 -7.97 0.95
CA GLN A 205 -6.03 -7.28 0.21
C GLN A 205 -4.77 -8.13 0.12
N TYR A 206 -3.98 -7.87 -0.91
CA TYR A 206 -2.66 -8.45 -1.11
C TYR A 206 -1.59 -7.47 -0.64
N LEU A 207 -0.58 -8.02 0.04
CA LEU A 207 0.63 -7.32 0.44
C LEU A 207 1.76 -7.87 -0.42
N ILE A 208 2.35 -7.03 -1.29
CA ILE A 208 3.32 -7.47 -2.28
C ILE A 208 4.62 -6.69 -2.07
N ARG A 209 5.73 -7.43 -1.99
CA ARG A 209 7.08 -6.86 -1.99
C ARG A 209 7.78 -7.20 -3.28
N SER A 210 8.28 -6.18 -3.97
CA SER A 210 9.10 -6.32 -5.15
C SER A 210 10.47 -5.70 -4.92
N ARG A 211 11.51 -6.37 -5.37
CA ARG A 211 12.91 -5.94 -5.29
C ARG A 211 13.37 -5.35 -6.62
N ARG A 212 14.15 -4.28 -6.55
CA ARG A 212 14.88 -3.77 -7.71
C ARG A 212 15.96 -4.76 -8.14
N ILE A 213 15.88 -5.19 -9.38
CA ILE A 213 16.91 -6.00 -10.05
C ILE A 213 17.79 -5.11 -10.94
N PRO A 214 19.03 -5.55 -11.26
CA PRO A 214 19.96 -4.80 -12.11
C PRO A 214 19.40 -4.46 -13.47
#